data_787bd90079e8c3288b638a17e9a6e6a2
#
_entry.id   787bd90079e8c3288b638a17e9a6e6a2
#
_cell.length_a   1.000
_cell.length_b   1.000
_cell.length_c   1.000
_cell.angle_alpha   90.00
_cell.angle_beta   90.00
_cell.angle_gamma   90.00
#
_symmetry.space_group_name_H-M   'P 1'
#
loop_
_entity.id
_entity.type
_entity.pdbx_description
1 polymer ?
#
loop_
_entity_poly.entity_id
_entity_poly.type
_entity_poly.pdbx_seq_one_letter_code
_entity_poly.pdbx_strand_id
1 'polypeptide(L)'
;MREFTIGKNDAGQRLDRFVAKNLPLLPPALLQKYIRLKRIKVNGKGSKRDVRLETGDILQLYINDEFFDKPNEENLFLTVFKPQLNIVYEDENLLLVDKRPGMSVHADETEKVNTLINHIQAYLYQKREWNPKWENAFVPALCNRIDRNTGGIVIAAKNAETLRIINEKIRAHELEKSYLCITVSRPKQPEGKIEGFLLKNEAKKEVRFFHKPVPGGKTAVTLYRTLESRGGLSLVECRLLTGRTHQIRVSMAEIGCPLLGDGKYGKGDVNRRYHETRQALYSYKLRFDFPTDAGLLNYLKGQEFTVENVPFREKYFPEIPS
;
A
#
# COMPACT_ATOMS: atom_id res chain seq x y z
N MET A 1 19.80 0.27 -31.77
CA MET A 1 18.46 0.92 -31.68
C MET A 1 17.46 -0.11 -31.21
N ARG A 2 16.64 0.25 -30.21
CA ARG A 2 15.50 -0.59 -29.79
C ARG A 2 14.20 0.22 -29.87
N GLU A 3 13.10 -0.49 -30.15
CA GLU A 3 11.76 0.09 -30.25
C GLU A 3 10.85 -0.50 -29.19
N PHE A 4 9.94 0.35 -28.67
CA PHE A 4 8.88 -0.04 -27.77
C PHE A 4 7.55 0.47 -28.33
N THR A 5 6.59 -0.40 -28.49
CA THR A 5 5.21 0.00 -28.75
C THR A 5 4.53 0.27 -27.41
N ILE A 6 3.95 1.45 -27.25
CA ILE A 6 3.29 1.87 -26.01
C ILE A 6 1.92 1.20 -25.91
N GLY A 7 1.78 0.34 -24.92
CA GLY A 7 0.54 -0.35 -24.60
C GLY A 7 -0.38 0.50 -23.68
N LYS A 8 -1.59 -0.04 -23.39
CA LYS A 8 -2.55 0.62 -22.47
C LYS A 8 -1.92 0.94 -21.11
N ASN A 9 -1.15 0.00 -20.54
CA ASN A 9 -0.50 0.16 -19.25
C ASN A 9 0.66 1.15 -19.24
N ASP A 10 1.20 1.49 -20.40
CA ASP A 10 2.29 2.46 -20.55
C ASP A 10 1.79 3.87 -20.84
N ALA A 11 0.59 3.99 -21.40
CA ALA A 11 0.00 5.27 -21.77
C ALA A 11 -0.21 6.21 -20.57
N GLY A 12 -0.15 7.51 -20.85
CA GLY A 12 -0.26 8.57 -19.85
C GLY A 12 1.00 8.76 -18.98
N GLN A 13 2.03 7.91 -19.10
CA GLN A 13 3.33 8.13 -18.45
C GLN A 13 4.12 9.22 -19.18
N ARG A 14 4.96 9.94 -18.44
CA ARG A 14 5.92 10.85 -19.05
C ARG A 14 7.03 10.05 -19.73
N LEU A 15 7.50 10.54 -20.88
CA LEU A 15 8.60 9.92 -21.65
C LEU A 15 9.83 9.63 -20.78
N ASP A 16 10.31 10.62 -20.01
CA ASP A 16 11.50 10.46 -19.18
C ASP A 16 11.31 9.36 -18.10
N ARG A 17 10.11 9.25 -17.53
CA ARG A 17 9.81 8.22 -16.53
C ARG A 17 9.68 6.83 -17.11
N PHE A 18 9.04 6.72 -18.27
CA PHE A 18 8.95 5.45 -18.99
C PHE A 18 10.34 4.91 -19.34
N VAL A 19 11.22 5.76 -19.91
CA VAL A 19 12.59 5.36 -20.28
C VAL A 19 13.40 4.99 -19.04
N ALA A 20 13.36 5.80 -17.98
CA ALA A 20 14.08 5.50 -16.73
C ALA A 20 13.64 4.15 -16.09
N LYS A 21 12.38 3.78 -16.23
CA LYS A 21 11.83 2.53 -15.69
C LYS A 21 12.29 1.32 -16.51
N ASN A 22 12.39 1.47 -17.83
CA ASN A 22 12.83 0.40 -18.72
C ASN A 22 14.35 0.27 -18.83
N LEU A 23 15.09 1.33 -18.47
CA LEU A 23 16.55 1.41 -18.53
C LEU A 23 17.10 1.85 -17.17
N PRO A 24 17.01 1.01 -16.13
CA PRO A 24 17.43 1.38 -14.77
C PRO A 24 18.92 1.67 -14.64
N LEU A 25 19.75 1.13 -15.53
CA LEU A 25 21.19 1.39 -15.58
C LEU A 25 21.55 2.73 -16.25
N LEU A 26 20.58 3.40 -16.92
CA LEU A 26 20.84 4.68 -17.58
C LEU A 26 20.81 5.83 -16.56
N PRO A 27 21.97 6.52 -16.32
CA PRO A 27 22.02 7.62 -15.38
C PRO A 27 21.05 8.75 -15.76
N PRO A 28 20.33 9.38 -14.80
CA PRO A 28 19.36 10.44 -15.09
C PRO A 28 19.92 11.62 -15.89
N ALA A 29 21.16 12.01 -15.64
CA ALA A 29 21.83 13.08 -16.40
C ALA A 29 22.05 12.70 -17.86
N LEU A 30 22.41 11.42 -18.13
CA LEU A 30 22.62 10.90 -19.46
C LEU A 30 21.29 10.74 -20.23
N LEU A 31 20.23 10.32 -19.53
CA LEU A 31 18.88 10.28 -20.09
C LEU A 31 18.45 11.68 -20.59
N GLN A 32 18.63 12.72 -19.77
CA GLN A 32 18.31 14.11 -20.15
C GLN A 32 19.13 14.57 -21.37
N LYS A 33 20.43 14.19 -21.42
CA LYS A 33 21.30 14.47 -22.57
C LYS A 33 20.78 13.79 -23.85
N TYR A 34 20.37 12.51 -23.76
CA TYR A 34 19.88 11.77 -24.94
C TYR A 34 18.54 12.31 -25.45
N ILE A 35 17.64 12.74 -24.57
CA ILE A 35 16.40 13.41 -24.96
C ILE A 35 16.73 14.73 -25.71
N ARG A 36 17.62 15.55 -25.16
CA ARG A 36 18.03 16.81 -25.78
C ARG A 36 18.71 16.61 -27.15
N LEU A 37 19.51 15.55 -27.30
CA LEU A 37 20.18 15.19 -28.55
C LEU A 37 19.26 14.45 -29.52
N LYS A 38 17.96 14.33 -29.25
CA LYS A 38 16.96 13.63 -30.06
C LYS A 38 17.34 12.17 -30.35
N ARG A 39 18.10 11.52 -29.46
CA ARG A 39 18.39 10.09 -29.50
C ARG A 39 17.23 9.24 -28.98
N ILE A 40 16.22 9.88 -28.43
CA ILE A 40 14.95 9.29 -28.01
C ILE A 40 13.87 9.97 -28.83
N LYS A 41 13.12 9.16 -29.61
CA LYS A 41 12.09 9.66 -30.51
C LYS A 41 10.76 8.99 -30.20
N VAL A 42 9.69 9.75 -30.34
CA VAL A 42 8.30 9.25 -30.32
C VAL A 42 7.75 9.42 -31.73
N ASN A 43 7.29 8.34 -32.35
CA ASN A 43 6.78 8.32 -33.72
C ASN A 43 7.76 8.97 -34.72
N GLY A 44 9.04 8.63 -34.62
CA GLY A 44 10.09 9.14 -35.46
C GLY A 44 10.57 10.56 -35.18
N LYS A 45 9.94 11.29 -34.23
CA LYS A 45 10.26 12.69 -33.94
C LYS A 45 10.88 12.84 -32.54
N GLY A 46 11.89 13.70 -32.40
CA GLY A 46 12.45 14.06 -31.09
C GLY A 46 11.40 14.78 -30.23
N SER A 47 11.27 14.37 -28.97
CA SER A 47 10.22 14.85 -28.07
C SER A 47 10.81 15.47 -26.79
N LYS A 48 10.03 16.30 -26.08
CA LYS A 48 10.39 16.81 -24.76
C LYS A 48 10.27 15.72 -23.71
N ARG A 49 11.00 15.86 -22.61
CA ARG A 49 11.04 14.87 -21.51
C ARG A 49 9.69 14.61 -20.83
N ASP A 50 8.82 15.61 -20.81
CA ASP A 50 7.55 15.64 -20.12
C ASP A 50 6.36 15.26 -21.01
N VAL A 51 6.61 14.96 -22.29
CA VAL A 51 5.58 14.43 -23.19
C VAL A 51 4.96 13.17 -22.58
N ARG A 52 3.64 13.11 -22.60
CA ARG A 52 2.89 11.91 -22.19
C ARG A 52 2.72 11.00 -23.37
N LEU A 53 3.08 9.74 -23.15
CA LEU A 53 2.96 8.70 -24.15
C LEU A 53 1.50 8.28 -24.32
N GLU A 54 1.10 7.98 -25.54
CA GLU A 54 -0.24 7.51 -25.89
C GLU A 54 -0.19 6.04 -26.36
N THR A 55 -1.29 5.33 -26.21
CA THR A 55 -1.39 3.94 -26.70
C THR A 55 -1.16 3.91 -28.21
N GLY A 56 -0.26 3.03 -28.64
CA GLY A 56 0.13 2.89 -30.04
C GLY A 56 1.34 3.74 -30.44
N ASP A 57 1.83 4.65 -29.58
CA ASP A 57 3.07 5.36 -29.86
C ASP A 57 4.23 4.37 -30.05
N ILE A 58 5.11 4.66 -30.99
CA ILE A 58 6.35 3.94 -31.22
C ILE A 58 7.51 4.77 -30.65
N LEU A 59 8.10 4.27 -29.58
CA LEU A 59 9.25 4.88 -28.94
C LEU A 59 10.53 4.25 -29.46
N GLN A 60 11.39 5.05 -30.10
CA GLN A 60 12.66 4.64 -30.68
C GLN A 60 13.82 5.14 -29.83
N LEU A 61 14.66 4.22 -29.32
CA LEU A 61 15.78 4.51 -28.44
C LEU A 61 17.11 4.24 -29.16
N TYR A 62 17.82 5.30 -29.50
CA TYR A 62 19.20 5.26 -30.08
C TYR A 62 20.20 5.36 -28.91
N ILE A 63 20.22 4.34 -28.08
CA ILE A 63 20.98 4.23 -26.84
C ILE A 63 21.86 2.97 -26.92
N ASN A 64 23.01 2.95 -26.25
CA ASN A 64 23.92 1.81 -26.22
C ASN A 64 23.25 0.60 -25.54
N ASP A 65 23.56 -0.60 -26.03
CA ASP A 65 22.90 -1.83 -25.59
C ASP A 65 23.17 -2.17 -24.11
N GLU A 66 24.31 -1.77 -23.55
CA GLU A 66 24.65 -1.93 -22.13
C GLU A 66 23.60 -1.41 -21.15
N PHE A 67 22.82 -0.37 -21.53
CA PHE A 67 21.77 0.19 -20.69
C PHE A 67 20.45 -0.59 -20.73
N PHE A 68 20.31 -1.56 -21.65
CA PHE A 68 19.14 -2.42 -21.76
C PHE A 68 19.26 -3.71 -20.95
N ASP A 69 20.42 -4.00 -20.41
CA ASP A 69 20.62 -5.13 -19.52
C ASP A 69 19.85 -4.85 -18.23
N LYS A 70 18.76 -5.60 -18.03
CA LYS A 70 18.07 -5.55 -16.74
C LYS A 70 18.96 -6.25 -15.72
N PRO A 71 19.21 -5.63 -14.55
CA PRO A 71 19.73 -6.41 -13.44
C PRO A 71 18.82 -7.64 -13.29
N ASN A 72 19.40 -8.81 -13.09
CA ASN A 72 18.67 -10.04 -12.78
C ASN A 72 17.96 -9.87 -11.43
N GLU A 73 16.91 -9.05 -11.38
CA GLU A 73 15.90 -9.17 -10.36
C GLU A 73 15.18 -10.48 -10.69
N GLU A 74 15.54 -11.52 -9.96
CA GLU A 74 14.83 -12.77 -9.95
C GLU A 74 13.35 -12.44 -9.85
N ASN A 75 12.57 -12.97 -10.78
CA ASN A 75 11.11 -12.87 -10.75
C ASN A 75 10.61 -13.71 -9.56
N LEU A 76 10.77 -13.18 -8.34
CA LEU A 76 10.53 -13.89 -7.08
C LEU A 76 9.10 -14.43 -7.00
N PHE A 77 8.15 -13.81 -7.68
CA PHE A 77 6.78 -14.30 -7.76
C PHE A 77 6.69 -15.70 -8.43
N LEU A 78 7.63 -16.06 -9.33
CA LEU A 78 7.67 -17.39 -9.96
C LEU A 78 8.02 -18.50 -8.97
N THR A 79 8.62 -18.17 -7.82
CA THR A 79 8.90 -19.13 -6.76
C THR A 79 7.67 -19.44 -5.90
N VAL A 80 6.59 -18.66 -6.06
CA VAL A 80 5.32 -18.86 -5.35
C VAL A 80 4.42 -19.78 -6.16
N PHE A 81 4.62 -21.09 -6.04
CA PHE A 81 3.85 -22.10 -6.79
C PHE A 81 2.37 -22.14 -6.45
N LYS A 82 2.02 -21.87 -5.19
CA LYS A 82 0.64 -21.84 -4.69
C LYS A 82 0.37 -20.54 -3.97
N PRO A 83 -0.15 -19.53 -4.68
CA PRO A 83 -0.52 -18.26 -4.05
C PRO A 83 -1.58 -18.47 -2.96
N GLN A 84 -1.35 -17.84 -1.79
CA GLN A 84 -2.28 -17.90 -0.66
C GLN A 84 -2.85 -16.49 -0.45
N LEU A 85 -4.05 -16.27 -0.97
CA LEU A 85 -4.76 -14.99 -0.90
C LEU A 85 -6.17 -15.23 -0.39
N ASN A 86 -6.60 -14.44 0.60
CA ASN A 86 -8.00 -14.30 0.96
C ASN A 86 -8.55 -13.10 0.18
N ILE A 87 -9.26 -13.36 -0.90
CA ILE A 87 -9.78 -12.32 -1.78
C ILE A 87 -11.11 -11.82 -1.20
N VAL A 88 -11.18 -10.53 -0.93
CA VAL A 88 -12.40 -9.83 -0.48
C VAL A 88 -13.23 -9.39 -1.67
N TYR A 89 -12.55 -8.92 -2.72
CA TYR A 89 -13.18 -8.49 -3.98
C TYR A 89 -12.15 -8.55 -5.10
N GLU A 90 -12.60 -8.87 -6.29
CA GLU A 90 -11.78 -8.87 -7.50
C GLU A 90 -12.63 -8.51 -8.71
N ASP A 91 -12.10 -7.65 -9.58
CA ASP A 91 -12.59 -7.36 -10.92
C ASP A 91 -11.43 -7.23 -11.93
N GLU A 92 -11.69 -6.66 -13.10
CA GLU A 92 -10.67 -6.42 -14.13
C GLU A 92 -9.63 -5.36 -13.74
N ASN A 93 -9.94 -4.48 -12.79
CA ASN A 93 -9.16 -3.31 -12.44
C ASN A 93 -8.36 -3.49 -11.16
N LEU A 94 -8.96 -4.08 -10.13
CA LEU A 94 -8.32 -4.19 -8.82
C LEU A 94 -8.63 -5.51 -8.11
N LEU A 95 -7.82 -5.77 -7.10
CA LEU A 95 -7.93 -6.88 -6.19
C LEU A 95 -7.86 -6.36 -4.75
N LEU A 96 -8.87 -6.63 -3.95
CA LEU A 96 -8.88 -6.39 -2.50
C LEU A 96 -8.54 -7.70 -1.79
N VAL A 97 -7.45 -7.70 -1.04
CA VAL A 97 -6.97 -8.90 -0.34
C VAL A 97 -6.99 -8.66 1.15
N ASP A 98 -7.58 -9.58 1.89
CA ASP A 98 -7.45 -9.67 3.33
C ASP A 98 -6.10 -10.29 3.69
N LYS A 99 -5.13 -9.44 3.99
CA LYS A 99 -3.77 -9.86 4.34
C LYS A 99 -3.74 -10.45 5.75
N ARG A 100 -3.24 -11.65 5.90
CA ARG A 100 -3.03 -12.27 7.22
C ARG A 100 -1.96 -11.53 8.04
N PRO A 101 -2.11 -11.41 9.38
CA PRO A 101 -1.03 -10.93 10.26
C PRO A 101 0.25 -11.77 10.12
N GLY A 102 1.41 -11.12 10.18
CA GLY A 102 2.73 -11.76 10.05
C GLY A 102 3.30 -11.75 8.63
N MET A 103 2.48 -11.52 7.60
CA MET A 103 2.94 -11.41 6.21
C MET A 103 3.38 -9.97 5.90
N SER A 104 4.56 -9.80 5.31
CA SER A 104 5.01 -8.51 4.78
C SER A 104 4.27 -8.16 3.49
N VAL A 105 3.97 -6.88 3.27
CA VAL A 105 3.34 -6.42 2.02
C VAL A 105 4.35 -6.40 0.85
N HIS A 106 5.57 -5.95 1.11
CA HIS A 106 6.69 -5.94 0.17
C HIS A 106 7.90 -6.64 0.79
N ALA A 107 8.88 -6.97 -0.04
CA ALA A 107 10.17 -7.48 0.40
C ALA A 107 10.85 -6.51 1.39
N ASP A 108 11.49 -7.08 2.40
CA ASP A 108 12.31 -6.37 3.36
C ASP A 108 13.59 -7.17 3.66
N GLU A 109 14.38 -6.73 4.62
CA GLU A 109 15.67 -7.37 4.97
C GLU A 109 15.52 -8.82 5.44
N THR A 110 14.34 -9.20 5.96
CA THR A 110 14.08 -10.52 6.58
C THR A 110 13.24 -11.45 5.72
N GLU A 111 12.46 -10.91 4.77
CA GLU A 111 11.57 -11.70 3.92
C GLU A 111 11.51 -11.09 2.51
N LYS A 112 11.94 -11.86 1.52
CA LYS A 112 11.98 -11.42 0.12
C LYS A 112 10.93 -12.12 -0.75
N VAL A 113 10.63 -13.38 -0.46
CA VAL A 113 9.81 -14.24 -1.29
C VAL A 113 8.36 -14.28 -0.83
N ASN A 114 8.13 -14.60 0.45
CA ASN A 114 6.78 -14.79 1.00
C ASN A 114 6.13 -13.45 1.37
N THR A 115 5.96 -12.58 0.37
CA THR A 115 5.35 -11.26 0.51
C THR A 115 4.02 -11.20 -0.20
N LEU A 116 3.11 -10.34 0.26
CA LEU A 116 1.79 -10.20 -0.35
C LEU A 116 1.88 -9.87 -1.84
N ILE A 117 2.80 -8.98 -2.23
CA ILE A 117 2.95 -8.60 -3.63
C ILE A 117 3.37 -9.78 -4.51
N ASN A 118 4.30 -10.64 -4.05
CA ASN A 118 4.71 -11.81 -4.82
C ASN A 118 3.57 -12.83 -4.96
N HIS A 119 2.75 -13.02 -3.93
CA HIS A 119 1.56 -13.86 -4.01
C HIS A 119 0.53 -13.32 -5.01
N ILE A 120 0.31 -12.01 -5.04
CA ILE A 120 -0.61 -11.37 -5.99
C ILE A 120 -0.08 -11.50 -7.43
N GLN A 121 1.19 -11.22 -7.65
CA GLN A 121 1.82 -11.35 -8.96
C GLN A 121 1.78 -12.80 -9.47
N ALA A 122 2.08 -13.77 -8.60
CA ALA A 122 1.98 -15.20 -8.92
C ALA A 122 0.53 -15.61 -9.28
N TYR A 123 -0.43 -15.12 -8.52
CA TYR A 123 -1.86 -15.37 -8.76
C TYR A 123 -2.30 -14.84 -10.13
N LEU A 124 -2.01 -13.58 -10.44
CA LEU A 124 -2.38 -12.96 -11.71
C LEU A 124 -1.65 -13.59 -12.90
N TYR A 125 -0.38 -13.99 -12.70
CA TYR A 125 0.38 -14.73 -13.70
C TYR A 125 -0.23 -16.10 -14.01
N GLN A 126 -0.60 -16.86 -12.98
CA GLN A 126 -1.24 -18.18 -13.14
C GLN A 126 -2.63 -18.08 -13.77
N LYS A 127 -3.40 -17.03 -13.47
CA LYS A 127 -4.67 -16.71 -14.13
C LYS A 127 -4.52 -16.21 -15.57
N ARG A 128 -3.29 -15.95 -16.03
CA ARG A 128 -2.99 -15.34 -17.33
C ARG A 128 -3.57 -13.93 -17.51
N GLU A 129 -3.77 -13.21 -16.40
CA GLU A 129 -4.22 -11.81 -16.42
C GLU A 129 -3.06 -10.82 -16.47
N TRP A 130 -1.86 -11.27 -16.15
CA TRP A 130 -0.63 -10.51 -16.26
C TRP A 130 0.56 -11.43 -16.57
N ASN A 131 1.46 -10.93 -17.43
CA ASN A 131 2.74 -11.59 -17.71
C ASN A 131 3.81 -10.52 -17.97
N PRO A 132 4.97 -10.56 -17.29
CA PRO A 132 6.03 -9.58 -17.48
C PRO A 132 6.58 -9.54 -18.91
N LYS A 133 6.35 -10.58 -19.72
CA LYS A 133 6.74 -10.60 -21.13
C LYS A 133 5.79 -9.83 -22.04
N TRP A 134 4.56 -9.56 -21.60
CA TRP A 134 3.56 -8.81 -22.36
C TRP A 134 3.58 -7.31 -22.04
N GLU A 135 4.26 -6.94 -20.95
CA GLU A 135 4.30 -5.58 -20.45
C GLU A 135 5.69 -4.96 -20.66
N ASN A 136 5.73 -3.70 -21.08
CA ASN A 136 6.99 -2.96 -21.16
C ASN A 136 7.44 -2.52 -19.76
N ALA A 137 6.52 -1.93 -18.99
CA ALA A 137 6.87 -1.26 -17.75
C ALA A 137 5.89 -1.51 -16.58
N PHE A 138 4.68 -2.00 -16.83
CA PHE A 138 3.70 -2.22 -15.78
C PHE A 138 3.97 -3.55 -15.06
N VAL A 139 3.86 -3.48 -13.74
CA VAL A 139 3.83 -4.64 -12.84
C VAL A 139 2.68 -4.41 -11.85
N PRO A 140 1.82 -5.43 -11.59
CA PRO A 140 0.78 -5.32 -10.57
C PRO A 140 1.36 -4.84 -9.24
N ALA A 141 0.72 -3.84 -8.64
CA ALA A 141 1.29 -3.10 -7.51
C ALA A 141 0.26 -2.87 -6.41
N LEU A 142 0.75 -2.79 -5.16
CA LEU A 142 -0.07 -2.43 -4.02
C LEU A 142 -0.26 -0.91 -3.96
N CYS A 143 -1.51 -0.48 -3.74
CA CYS A 143 -1.85 0.94 -3.61
C CYS A 143 -1.71 1.46 -2.18
N ASN A 144 -1.77 0.59 -1.18
CA ASN A 144 -1.58 0.94 0.23
C ASN A 144 -0.71 -0.10 0.94
N ARG A 145 -0.27 0.26 2.14
CA ARG A 145 0.54 -0.60 3.01
C ARG A 145 -0.08 -0.66 4.39
N ILE A 146 -0.01 -1.84 4.99
CA ILE A 146 -0.24 -2.05 6.42
C ILE A 146 0.99 -2.75 7.02
N ASP A 147 1.18 -2.67 8.32
CA ASP A 147 2.34 -3.27 8.99
C ASP A 147 2.35 -4.80 8.82
N ARG A 148 3.51 -5.44 8.93
CA ARG A 148 3.66 -6.89 8.84
C ARG A 148 2.64 -7.62 9.72
N ASN A 149 2.52 -7.22 10.98
CA ASN A 149 1.64 -7.87 11.96
C ASN A 149 0.21 -7.32 11.98
N THR A 150 -0.12 -6.31 11.19
CA THR A 150 -1.49 -5.85 10.98
C THR A 150 -2.15 -6.70 9.90
N GLY A 151 -3.34 -7.23 10.20
CA GLY A 151 -4.18 -7.92 9.21
C GLY A 151 -5.11 -6.96 8.47
N GLY A 152 -5.79 -7.47 7.42
CA GLY A 152 -6.89 -6.79 6.77
C GLY A 152 -6.61 -6.29 5.35
N ILE A 153 -7.51 -5.44 4.87
CA ILE A 153 -7.65 -5.09 3.46
C ILE A 153 -6.44 -4.32 2.92
N VAL A 154 -5.86 -4.88 1.85
CA VAL A 154 -4.84 -4.24 1.02
C VAL A 154 -5.35 -4.20 -0.41
N ILE A 155 -5.19 -3.04 -1.06
CA ILE A 155 -5.61 -2.78 -2.43
C ILE A 155 -4.45 -3.05 -3.37
N ALA A 156 -4.65 -3.90 -4.37
CA ALA A 156 -3.74 -4.12 -5.48
C ALA A 156 -4.37 -3.67 -6.79
N ALA A 157 -3.62 -2.93 -7.59
CA ALA A 157 -4.02 -2.53 -8.94
C ALA A 157 -3.56 -3.58 -9.95
N LYS A 158 -4.48 -4.01 -10.83
CA LYS A 158 -4.23 -4.96 -11.91
C LYS A 158 -3.79 -4.29 -13.21
N ASN A 159 -3.94 -2.96 -13.29
CA ASN A 159 -3.49 -2.14 -14.43
C ASN A 159 -2.96 -0.77 -13.96
N ALA A 160 -2.23 -0.10 -14.85
CA ALA A 160 -1.54 1.15 -14.51
C ALA A 160 -2.51 2.33 -14.29
N GLU A 161 -3.64 2.34 -14.97
CA GLU A 161 -4.65 3.40 -14.82
C GLU A 161 -5.29 3.33 -13.45
N THR A 162 -5.71 2.15 -13.01
CA THR A 162 -6.21 1.89 -11.66
C THR A 162 -5.18 2.30 -10.60
N LEU A 163 -3.90 1.96 -10.78
CA LEU A 163 -2.84 2.35 -9.86
C LEU A 163 -2.74 3.88 -9.72
N ARG A 164 -2.83 4.61 -10.83
CA ARG A 164 -2.79 6.08 -10.82
C ARG A 164 -4.00 6.66 -10.08
N ILE A 165 -5.20 6.21 -10.44
CA ILE A 165 -6.46 6.71 -9.85
C ILE A 165 -6.47 6.43 -8.35
N ILE A 166 -6.27 5.18 -7.91
CA ILE A 166 -6.30 4.84 -6.49
C ILE A 166 -5.23 5.62 -5.70
N ASN A 167 -4.03 5.77 -6.22
CA ASN A 167 -2.99 6.58 -5.56
C ASN A 167 -3.37 8.06 -5.45
N GLU A 168 -4.08 8.61 -6.44
CA GLU A 168 -4.62 9.97 -6.39
C GLU A 168 -5.72 10.07 -5.32
N LYS A 169 -6.70 9.16 -5.33
CA LYS A 169 -7.78 9.09 -4.35
C LYS A 169 -7.28 8.92 -2.91
N ILE A 170 -6.24 8.12 -2.70
CA ILE A 170 -5.58 7.99 -1.38
C ILE A 170 -4.94 9.32 -0.95
N ARG A 171 -4.28 10.05 -1.86
CA ARG A 171 -3.68 11.37 -1.54
C ARG A 171 -4.72 12.43 -1.26
N ALA A 172 -5.86 12.36 -1.95
CA ALA A 172 -7.00 13.25 -1.75
C ALA A 172 -7.86 12.88 -0.53
N HIS A 173 -7.52 11.80 0.19
CA HIS A 173 -8.30 11.26 1.32
C HIS A 173 -9.73 10.85 0.94
N GLU A 174 -9.93 10.39 -0.29
CA GLU A 174 -11.21 9.94 -0.84
C GLU A 174 -11.45 8.42 -0.65
N LEU A 175 -10.64 7.76 0.17
CA LEU A 175 -10.88 6.39 0.65
C LEU A 175 -10.94 6.40 2.17
N GLU A 176 -12.05 5.93 2.70
CA GLU A 176 -12.20 5.73 4.13
C GLU A 176 -11.66 4.36 4.52
N LYS A 177 -10.76 4.34 5.49
CA LYS A 177 -10.18 3.11 6.06
C LYS A 177 -10.47 3.05 7.54
N SER A 178 -11.25 2.04 7.93
CA SER A 178 -11.53 1.76 9.33
C SER A 178 -10.77 0.52 9.80
N TYR A 179 -10.29 0.61 11.02
CA TYR A 179 -9.51 -0.43 11.68
C TYR A 179 -10.20 -0.84 12.97
N LEU A 180 -10.17 -2.11 13.28
CA LEU A 180 -10.44 -2.60 14.63
C LEU A 180 -9.12 -2.82 15.36
N CYS A 181 -9.08 -2.47 16.63
CA CYS A 181 -7.97 -2.83 17.51
C CYS A 181 -8.46 -3.18 18.90
N ILE A 182 -7.66 -3.96 19.64
CA ILE A 182 -7.85 -4.13 21.07
C ILE A 182 -6.83 -3.27 21.80
N THR A 183 -7.31 -2.42 22.69
CA THR A 183 -6.47 -1.62 23.58
C THR A 183 -6.40 -2.20 24.98
N VAL A 184 -5.24 -2.03 25.61
CA VAL A 184 -5.05 -2.29 27.03
C VAL A 184 -5.51 -1.04 27.77
N SER A 185 -6.57 -1.17 28.54
CA SER A 185 -7.31 -0.08 29.20
C SER A 185 -8.39 0.54 28.31
N ARG A 186 -9.35 1.16 28.95
CA ARG A 186 -10.44 1.89 28.30
C ARG A 186 -10.02 3.34 28.04
N PRO A 187 -10.22 3.87 26.83
CA PRO A 187 -10.08 5.30 26.57
C PRO A 187 -10.96 6.13 27.52
N LYS A 188 -10.46 7.27 28.00
CA LYS A 188 -11.18 8.15 28.92
C LYS A 188 -12.51 8.65 28.36
N GLN A 189 -12.52 8.95 27.05
CA GLN A 189 -13.72 9.29 26.30
C GLN A 189 -14.13 8.10 25.44
N PRO A 190 -15.43 7.82 25.26
CA PRO A 190 -15.90 6.71 24.44
C PRO A 190 -15.54 6.87 22.97
N GLU A 191 -15.42 8.11 22.50
CA GLU A 191 -14.99 8.48 21.16
C GLU A 191 -14.15 9.75 21.19
N GLY A 192 -13.35 9.98 20.17
CA GLY A 192 -12.53 11.18 20.11
C GLY A 192 -11.63 11.27 18.87
N LYS A 193 -10.91 12.37 18.83
CA LYS A 193 -9.91 12.69 17.81
C LYS A 193 -8.53 12.80 18.47
N ILE A 194 -7.56 12.07 17.95
CA ILE A 194 -6.16 12.18 18.33
C ILE A 194 -5.44 12.86 17.17
N GLU A 195 -4.93 14.07 17.43
CA GLU A 195 -4.25 14.87 16.43
C GLU A 195 -2.88 15.33 16.94
N GLY A 196 -1.87 15.23 16.09
CA GLY A 196 -0.51 15.62 16.40
C GLY A 196 0.45 15.38 15.23
N PHE A 197 1.73 15.24 15.56
CA PHE A 197 2.80 15.07 14.60
C PHE A 197 3.57 13.79 14.87
N LEU A 198 3.79 13.00 13.85
CA LEU A 198 4.55 11.76 13.93
C LEU A 198 5.92 11.94 13.27
N LEU A 199 6.97 11.64 14.01
CA LEU A 199 8.35 11.64 13.53
C LEU A 199 8.91 10.22 13.59
N LYS A 200 9.33 9.69 12.44
CA LYS A 200 9.95 8.37 12.33
C LYS A 200 11.45 8.47 12.66
N ASN A 201 11.91 7.61 13.55
CA ASN A 201 13.33 7.35 13.76
C ASN A 201 13.72 6.14 12.91
N GLU A 202 14.45 6.36 11.82
CA GLU A 202 14.84 5.29 10.88
C GLU A 202 15.76 4.26 11.53
N ALA A 203 16.72 4.69 12.36
CA ALA A 203 17.68 3.81 13.02
C ALA A 203 17.01 2.84 14.00
N LYS A 204 16.01 3.32 14.76
CA LYS A 204 15.25 2.49 15.72
C LYS A 204 14.03 1.84 15.11
N LYS A 205 13.67 2.17 13.85
CA LYS A 205 12.44 1.75 13.18
C LYS A 205 11.18 2.03 14.04
N GLU A 206 11.20 3.15 14.80
CA GLU A 206 10.15 3.61 15.71
C GLU A 206 9.56 4.93 15.28
N VAL A 207 8.36 5.23 15.76
CA VAL A 207 7.66 6.51 15.54
C VAL A 207 7.36 7.14 16.89
N ARG A 208 7.58 8.46 17.02
CA ARG A 208 7.21 9.23 18.23
C ARG A 208 6.10 10.21 17.90
N PHE A 209 5.23 10.42 18.86
CA PHE A 209 4.15 11.38 18.80
C PHE A 209 4.58 12.71 19.44
N PHE A 210 4.14 13.81 18.83
CA PHE A 210 4.37 15.17 19.33
C PHE A 210 3.08 15.98 19.21
N HIS A 211 2.74 16.72 20.25
CA HIS A 211 1.58 17.61 20.27
C HIS A 211 1.81 18.92 19.50
N LYS A 212 3.07 19.29 19.28
CA LYS A 212 3.47 20.48 18.55
C LYS A 212 4.26 20.10 17.29
N PRO A 213 4.24 20.94 16.26
CA PRO A 213 5.09 20.72 15.06
C PRO A 213 6.55 20.54 15.44
N VAL A 214 7.20 19.55 14.82
CA VAL A 214 8.64 19.29 14.93
C VAL A 214 9.26 19.15 13.53
N PRO A 215 10.53 19.51 13.34
CA PRO A 215 11.20 19.34 12.05
C PRO A 215 11.14 17.89 11.57
N GLY A 216 10.65 17.67 10.35
CA GLY A 216 10.46 16.33 9.76
C GLY A 216 9.22 15.59 10.26
N GLY A 217 8.49 16.11 11.24
CA GLY A 217 7.23 15.56 11.72
C GLY A 217 6.11 15.72 10.70
N LYS A 218 5.26 14.70 10.59
CA LYS A 218 4.12 14.67 9.66
C LYS A 218 2.82 14.68 10.45
N THR A 219 1.89 15.55 10.08
CA THR A 219 0.54 15.59 10.68
C THR A 219 -0.11 14.22 10.63
N ALA A 220 -0.68 13.81 11.76
CA ALA A 220 -1.41 12.56 11.93
C ALA A 220 -2.73 12.84 12.65
N VAL A 221 -3.83 12.34 12.08
CA VAL A 221 -5.17 12.49 12.61
C VAL A 221 -5.88 11.15 12.61
N THR A 222 -6.22 10.67 13.80
CA THR A 222 -6.94 9.41 14.03
C THR A 222 -8.22 9.70 14.78
N LEU A 223 -9.36 9.29 14.24
CA LEU A 223 -10.63 9.24 14.97
C LEU A 223 -10.73 7.86 15.62
N TYR A 224 -11.32 7.79 16.81
CA TYR A 224 -11.57 6.50 17.47
C TYR A 224 -12.94 6.48 18.14
N ARG A 225 -13.51 5.28 18.24
CA ARG A 225 -14.75 4.99 18.98
C ARG A 225 -14.59 3.66 19.69
N THR A 226 -14.82 3.65 21.00
CA THR A 226 -14.86 2.43 21.79
C THR A 226 -16.18 1.72 21.55
N LEU A 227 -16.13 0.50 21.06
CA LEU A 227 -17.29 -0.34 20.78
C LEU A 227 -17.73 -1.09 22.03
N GLU A 228 -16.77 -1.69 22.75
CA GLU A 228 -17.01 -2.42 24.00
C GLU A 228 -15.75 -2.41 24.87
N SER A 229 -15.97 -2.59 26.20
CA SER A 229 -14.88 -2.76 27.17
C SER A 229 -15.20 -3.88 28.15
N ARG A 230 -14.26 -4.82 28.29
CA ARG A 230 -14.41 -6.02 29.13
C ARG A 230 -13.06 -6.47 29.68
N GLY A 231 -12.97 -6.81 30.97
CA GLY A 231 -11.77 -7.44 31.55
C GLY A 231 -10.48 -6.61 31.45
N GLY A 232 -10.57 -5.27 31.41
CA GLY A 232 -9.41 -4.38 31.25
C GLY A 232 -8.96 -4.20 29.78
N LEU A 233 -9.66 -4.81 28.83
CA LEU A 233 -9.48 -4.61 27.40
C LEU A 233 -10.63 -3.79 26.82
N SER A 234 -10.37 -3.11 25.69
CA SER A 234 -11.42 -2.45 24.91
C SER A 234 -11.28 -2.76 23.44
N LEU A 235 -12.40 -3.06 22.80
CA LEU A 235 -12.51 -3.10 21.35
C LEU A 235 -12.76 -1.68 20.85
N VAL A 236 -11.87 -1.18 20.02
CA VAL A 236 -11.89 0.20 19.52
C VAL A 236 -11.87 0.18 18.01
N GLU A 237 -12.80 0.92 17.40
CA GLU A 237 -12.75 1.26 15.99
C GLU A 237 -11.91 2.52 15.80
N CYS A 238 -10.98 2.51 14.86
CA CYS A 238 -10.15 3.65 14.48
C CYS A 238 -10.36 3.99 13.01
N ARG A 239 -10.64 5.25 12.70
CA ARG A 239 -10.71 5.77 11.33
C ARG A 239 -9.53 6.70 11.07
N LEU A 240 -8.81 6.43 9.99
CA LEU A 240 -7.63 7.21 9.61
C LEU A 240 -8.00 8.35 8.66
N LEU A 241 -7.79 9.60 9.09
CA LEU A 241 -7.83 10.77 8.22
C LEU A 241 -6.47 11.06 7.58
N THR A 242 -5.41 10.44 8.07
CA THR A 242 -4.06 10.44 7.49
C THR A 242 -3.51 9.01 7.55
N GLY A 243 -2.49 8.69 6.75
CA GLY A 243 -1.89 7.34 6.72
C GLY A 243 -0.39 7.38 7.00
N ARG A 244 0.02 7.44 8.29
CA ARG A 244 1.43 7.45 8.69
C ARG A 244 1.84 6.09 9.25
N THR A 245 3.13 5.79 9.15
CA THR A 245 3.71 4.58 9.74
C THR A 245 3.33 4.46 11.21
N HIS A 246 2.85 3.29 11.63
CA HIS A 246 2.42 2.97 13.01
C HIS A 246 1.38 3.94 13.60
N GLN A 247 0.64 4.69 12.80
CA GLN A 247 -0.17 5.82 13.27
C GLN A 247 -1.13 5.42 14.40
N ILE A 248 -2.00 4.43 14.20
CA ILE A 248 -2.96 3.98 15.23
C ILE A 248 -2.21 3.52 16.49
N ARG A 249 -1.16 2.74 16.32
CA ARG A 249 -0.37 2.15 17.41
C ARG A 249 0.20 3.23 18.34
N VAL A 250 0.81 4.25 17.73
CA VAL A 250 1.42 5.38 18.48
C VAL A 250 0.34 6.29 19.06
N SER A 251 -0.71 6.62 18.29
CA SER A 251 -1.77 7.51 18.74
C SER A 251 -2.54 6.92 19.93
N MET A 252 -2.87 5.62 19.90
CA MET A 252 -3.56 4.98 21.01
C MET A 252 -2.66 4.85 22.25
N ALA A 253 -1.35 4.59 22.06
CA ALA A 253 -0.40 4.58 23.17
C ALA A 253 -0.26 5.96 23.83
N GLU A 254 -0.29 7.05 23.05
CA GLU A 254 -0.21 8.43 23.52
C GLU A 254 -1.35 8.79 24.48
N ILE A 255 -2.56 8.31 24.23
CA ILE A 255 -3.70 8.52 25.13
C ILE A 255 -3.77 7.51 26.29
N GLY A 256 -2.70 6.74 26.52
CA GLY A 256 -2.60 5.76 27.59
C GLY A 256 -3.30 4.42 27.34
N CYS A 257 -3.74 4.17 26.12
CA CYS A 257 -4.47 2.97 25.70
C CYS A 257 -3.70 2.20 24.59
N PRO A 258 -2.46 1.70 24.86
CA PRO A 258 -1.67 1.01 23.88
C PRO A 258 -2.37 -0.27 23.40
N LEU A 259 -2.05 -0.73 22.18
CA LEU A 259 -2.64 -1.93 21.62
C LEU A 259 -2.12 -3.20 22.31
N LEU A 260 -3.03 -4.15 22.53
CA LEU A 260 -2.69 -5.49 22.99
C LEU A 260 -1.79 -6.18 21.97
N GLY A 261 -0.73 -6.86 22.45
CA GLY A 261 0.24 -7.57 21.60
C GLY A 261 1.25 -6.67 20.87
N ASP A 262 1.18 -5.34 21.06
CA ASP A 262 2.16 -4.43 20.46
C ASP A 262 3.51 -4.51 21.18
N GLY A 263 4.52 -5.07 20.49
CA GLY A 263 5.86 -5.22 21.06
C GLY A 263 6.69 -3.93 21.13
N LYS A 264 6.23 -2.83 20.48
CA LYS A 264 6.96 -1.55 20.46
C LYS A 264 6.35 -0.50 21.36
N TYR A 265 5.03 -0.36 21.33
CA TYR A 265 4.29 0.69 22.03
C TYR A 265 3.38 0.14 23.13
N GLY A 266 3.28 -1.20 23.24
CA GLY A 266 2.42 -1.89 24.17
C GLY A 266 3.03 -2.11 25.56
N LYS A 267 2.27 -2.78 26.42
CA LYS A 267 2.70 -3.19 27.76
C LYS A 267 3.11 -4.66 27.77
N GLY A 268 4.40 -4.92 27.91
CA GLY A 268 4.97 -6.26 27.77
C GLY A 268 4.47 -7.27 28.82
N ASP A 269 4.17 -6.85 30.03
CA ASP A 269 3.55 -7.65 31.10
C ASP A 269 2.12 -8.09 30.75
N VAL A 270 1.33 -7.17 30.22
CA VAL A 270 -0.04 -7.46 29.75
C VAL A 270 0.00 -8.38 28.53
N ASN A 271 0.88 -8.08 27.56
CA ASN A 271 1.03 -8.92 26.37
C ASN A 271 1.36 -10.38 26.75
N ARG A 272 2.25 -10.60 27.73
CA ARG A 272 2.58 -11.93 28.25
C ARG A 272 1.36 -12.60 28.92
N ARG A 273 0.61 -11.87 29.72
CA ARG A 273 -0.61 -12.38 30.40
C ARG A 273 -1.65 -12.91 29.40
N TYR A 274 -1.83 -12.21 28.29
CA TYR A 274 -2.78 -12.61 27.23
C TYR A 274 -2.17 -13.50 26.15
N HIS A 275 -0.88 -13.83 26.26
CA HIS A 275 -0.12 -14.60 25.26
C HIS A 275 -0.18 -13.99 23.86
N GLU A 276 -0.22 -12.66 23.76
CA GLU A 276 -0.25 -11.95 22.49
C GLU A 276 1.16 -11.44 22.10
N THR A 277 1.60 -11.82 20.92
CA THR A 277 2.92 -11.46 20.40
C THR A 277 2.86 -10.51 19.19
N ARG A 278 1.65 -10.22 18.71
CA ARG A 278 1.38 -9.35 17.58
C ARG A 278 0.29 -8.36 17.95
N GLN A 279 0.43 -7.10 17.49
CA GLN A 279 -0.59 -6.08 17.76
C GLN A 279 -1.98 -6.52 17.26
N ALA A 280 -2.96 -6.49 18.13
CA ALA A 280 -4.37 -6.69 17.79
C ALA A 280 -4.85 -5.46 17.01
N LEU A 281 -4.56 -5.42 15.71
CA LEU A 281 -4.90 -4.33 14.79
C LEU A 281 -5.26 -4.93 13.43
N TYR A 282 -6.40 -4.49 12.88
CA TYR A 282 -6.94 -5.03 11.64
C TYR A 282 -7.58 -3.94 10.78
N SER A 283 -7.18 -3.82 9.54
CA SER A 283 -7.82 -2.97 8.52
C SER A 283 -9.08 -3.69 8.01
N TYR A 284 -10.17 -3.60 8.76
CA TYR A 284 -11.32 -4.47 8.53
C TYR A 284 -12.31 -3.93 7.51
N LYS A 285 -12.30 -2.60 7.27
CA LYS A 285 -13.28 -1.95 6.39
C LYS A 285 -12.63 -0.92 5.50
N LEU A 286 -13.03 -0.93 4.23
CA LEU A 286 -12.63 0.01 3.19
C LEU A 286 -13.88 0.51 2.46
N ARG A 287 -14.05 1.84 2.39
CA ARG A 287 -15.10 2.50 1.61
C ARG A 287 -14.48 3.41 0.57
N PHE A 288 -14.98 3.32 -0.65
CA PHE A 288 -14.61 4.19 -1.76
C PHE A 288 -15.51 5.43 -1.75
N ASP A 289 -15.09 6.47 -1.03
CA ASP A 289 -15.83 7.72 -0.89
C ASP A 289 -15.28 8.76 -1.89
N PHE A 290 -15.72 8.62 -3.16
CA PHE A 290 -15.25 9.46 -4.26
C PHE A 290 -16.16 10.67 -4.48
N PRO A 291 -15.88 11.86 -3.89
CA PRO A 291 -16.59 13.10 -4.23
C PRO A 291 -16.21 13.61 -5.62
N THR A 292 -15.00 13.29 -6.09
CA THR A 292 -14.50 13.69 -7.41
C THR A 292 -14.52 12.52 -8.40
N ASP A 293 -14.40 12.82 -9.68
CA ASP A 293 -14.36 11.81 -10.74
C ASP A 293 -13.21 10.81 -10.52
N ALA A 294 -13.51 9.53 -10.65
CA ALA A 294 -12.57 8.41 -10.53
C ALA A 294 -12.37 7.67 -11.86
N GLY A 295 -12.77 8.25 -12.98
CA GLY A 295 -12.61 7.67 -14.30
C GLY A 295 -13.19 6.27 -14.39
N LEU A 296 -12.37 5.29 -14.84
CA LEU A 296 -12.81 3.90 -14.97
C LEU A 296 -13.22 3.24 -13.64
N LEU A 297 -12.93 3.84 -12.49
CA LEU A 297 -13.30 3.32 -11.17
C LEU A 297 -14.55 3.98 -10.57
N ASN A 298 -15.31 4.80 -11.34
CA ASN A 298 -16.51 5.45 -10.84
C ASN A 298 -17.58 4.48 -10.33
N TYR A 299 -17.60 3.24 -10.82
CA TYR A 299 -18.52 2.19 -10.36
C TYR A 299 -18.28 1.77 -8.90
N LEU A 300 -17.11 2.05 -8.33
CA LEU A 300 -16.78 1.79 -6.92
C LEU A 300 -17.30 2.89 -5.98
N LYS A 301 -17.77 4.03 -6.51
CA LYS A 301 -18.23 5.13 -5.69
C LYS A 301 -19.32 4.69 -4.71
N GLY A 302 -19.06 4.93 -3.42
CA GLY A 302 -19.94 4.55 -2.32
C GLY A 302 -19.89 3.07 -1.93
N GLN A 303 -19.16 2.22 -2.67
CA GLN A 303 -18.98 0.81 -2.30
C GLN A 303 -18.17 0.68 -1.03
N GLU A 304 -18.59 -0.24 -0.16
CA GLU A 304 -17.93 -0.59 1.09
C GLU A 304 -17.62 -2.08 1.12
N PHE A 305 -16.42 -2.43 1.53
CA PHE A 305 -15.94 -3.80 1.66
C PHE A 305 -15.49 -4.04 3.10
N THR A 306 -15.97 -5.12 3.70
CA THR A 306 -15.72 -5.45 5.11
C THR A 306 -15.19 -6.86 5.24
N VAL A 307 -14.19 -7.05 6.10
CA VAL A 307 -13.76 -8.36 6.60
C VAL A 307 -14.48 -8.61 7.92
N GLU A 308 -15.41 -9.54 7.91
CA GLU A 308 -16.24 -9.86 9.07
C GLU A 308 -15.48 -10.65 10.14
N ASN A 309 -14.65 -11.59 9.72
CA ASN A 309 -13.94 -12.52 10.61
C ASN A 309 -12.60 -11.92 11.07
N VAL A 310 -12.65 -11.06 12.08
CA VAL A 310 -11.44 -10.49 12.71
C VAL A 310 -11.04 -11.35 13.91
N PRO A 311 -9.91 -12.10 13.85
CA PRO A 311 -9.61 -13.16 14.80
C PRO A 311 -9.59 -12.74 16.28
N PHE A 312 -9.05 -11.57 16.59
CA PHE A 312 -9.01 -11.09 17.98
C PHE A 312 -10.37 -10.57 18.46
N ARG A 313 -11.27 -10.11 17.56
CA ARG A 313 -12.65 -9.77 17.92
C ARG A 313 -13.38 -11.02 18.37
N GLU A 314 -13.33 -12.08 17.60
CA GLU A 314 -13.95 -13.36 17.95
C GLU A 314 -13.39 -13.96 19.26
N LYS A 315 -12.07 -13.80 19.47
CA LYS A 315 -11.40 -14.30 20.68
C LYS A 315 -11.79 -13.58 21.95
N TYR A 316 -11.89 -12.23 21.90
CA TYR A 316 -12.06 -11.41 23.12
C TYR A 316 -13.43 -10.76 23.26
N PHE A 317 -14.16 -10.60 22.16
CA PHE A 317 -15.46 -9.93 22.07
C PHE A 317 -16.42 -10.68 21.11
N PRO A 318 -16.72 -11.98 21.36
CA PRO A 318 -17.44 -12.83 20.41
C PRO A 318 -18.91 -12.44 20.20
N GLU A 319 -19.51 -11.67 21.12
CA GLU A 319 -20.95 -11.32 21.12
C GLU A 319 -21.27 -10.03 20.36
N ILE A 320 -20.27 -9.32 19.81
CA ILE A 320 -20.52 -8.11 19.05
C ILE A 320 -20.81 -8.51 17.60
N PRO A 321 -21.99 -8.17 17.03
CA PRO A 321 -22.28 -8.34 15.61
C PRO A 321 -21.30 -7.55 14.73
N SER A 322 -21.11 -8.03 13.53
CA SER A 322 -20.21 -7.42 12.53
C SER A 322 -20.75 -6.06 12.06
#